data_5b05083b8175b37dcffb9f241657bc81
#
_entry.id   5b05083b8175b37dcffb9f241657bc81
#
_cell.length_a   1.000
_cell.length_b   1.000
_cell.length_c   1.000
_cell.angle_alpha   90.00
_cell.angle_beta   90.00
_cell.angle_gamma   90.00
#
_symmetry.space_group_name_H-M   'P 1'
#
loop_
_entity.id
_entity.type
_entity.pdbx_description
1 polymer ?
#
loop_
_entity_poly.entity_id
_entity_poly.type
_entity_poly.pdbx_seq_one_letter_code
_entity_poly.pdbx_strand_id
1 'polypeptide(L)'
;MNRYILIPEDTIRVLPPEDGFGAAIEIFCSRTVIYFEIAELESVCLMHRVRAGGQLTDALCFTAADRLLEQKQMVLVPTNRPDYAEFLRQLRTYAPDTLDFTAEADYIPESCDHNGHHHG
;
A
#
# COMPACT_ATOMS: atom_id res chain seq x y z
N MET A 1 8.29 -9.02 6.23
CA MET A 1 7.30 -8.17 5.55
C MET A 1 7.84 -7.72 4.21
N ASN A 2 7.11 -7.98 3.14
CA ASN A 2 7.48 -7.48 1.82
C ASN A 2 6.95 -6.05 1.66
N ARG A 3 7.76 -5.23 1.02
CA ARG A 3 7.45 -3.81 0.85
C ARG A 3 7.46 -3.44 -0.63
N TYR A 4 6.39 -2.79 -1.07
CA TYR A 4 6.28 -2.30 -2.44
C TYR A 4 6.03 -0.80 -2.43
N ILE A 5 6.82 -0.07 -3.18
CA ILE A 5 6.57 1.36 -3.42
C ILE A 5 6.23 1.49 -4.90
N LEU A 6 5.02 1.92 -5.20
CA LEU A 6 4.57 2.03 -6.57
C LEU A 6 5.29 3.18 -7.27
N ILE A 7 5.86 2.88 -8.42
CA ILE A 7 6.48 3.90 -9.27
C ILE A 7 5.47 4.29 -10.36
N PRO A 8 5.72 5.37 -11.10
CA PRO A 8 4.72 5.86 -12.07
C PRO A 8 4.28 4.84 -13.13
N GLU A 9 5.13 3.88 -13.46
CA GLU A 9 4.80 2.86 -14.45
C GLU A 9 3.88 1.77 -13.93
N ASP A 10 3.80 1.61 -12.62
CA ASP A 10 2.96 0.59 -12.01
C ASP A 10 1.49 1.00 -12.09
N THR A 11 0.61 0.03 -12.21
CA THR A 11 -0.83 0.27 -12.27
C THR A 11 -1.50 -0.29 -11.02
N ILE A 12 -2.38 0.49 -10.43
CA ILE A 12 -3.18 0.06 -9.30
C ILE A 12 -4.64 0.37 -9.58
N ARG A 13 -5.51 -0.56 -9.23
CA ARG A 13 -6.95 -0.33 -9.38
C ARG A 13 -7.74 -1.07 -8.32
N VAL A 14 -8.92 -0.54 -8.03
CA VAL A 14 -9.85 -1.15 -7.09
C VAL A 14 -10.93 -1.86 -7.90
N LEU A 15 -11.16 -3.12 -7.58
CA LEU A 15 -12.17 -3.93 -8.22
C LEU A 15 -13.41 -3.98 -7.32
N PRO A 16 -14.60 -3.70 -7.85
CA PRO A 16 -15.81 -3.80 -7.04
C PRO A 16 -16.12 -5.25 -6.68
N PRO A 17 -16.95 -5.47 -5.66
CA PRO A 17 -17.33 -6.84 -5.31
C PRO A 17 -18.16 -7.48 -6.41
N GLU A 18 -17.95 -8.77 -6.58
CA GLU A 18 -18.71 -9.58 -7.54
C GLU A 18 -19.22 -10.84 -6.84
N ASP A 19 -20.03 -11.64 -7.54
CA ASP A 19 -20.59 -12.84 -6.96
C ASP A 19 -19.46 -13.76 -6.45
N GLY A 20 -19.51 -14.03 -5.14
CA GLY A 20 -18.52 -14.90 -4.51
C GLY A 20 -17.18 -14.26 -4.18
N PHE A 21 -16.99 -12.97 -4.54
CA PHE A 21 -15.73 -12.27 -4.29
C PHE A 21 -16.00 -10.88 -3.72
N GLY A 22 -15.25 -10.52 -2.68
CA GLY A 22 -15.30 -9.16 -2.15
C GLY A 22 -14.51 -8.19 -3.00
N ALA A 23 -14.65 -6.90 -2.69
CA ALA A 23 -13.86 -5.86 -3.35
C ALA A 23 -12.37 -6.11 -3.13
N ALA A 24 -11.55 -5.74 -4.10
CA ALA A 24 -10.13 -6.06 -4.09
C ALA A 24 -9.29 -4.92 -4.66
N ILE A 25 -8.00 -4.95 -4.32
CA ILE A 25 -6.98 -4.09 -4.93
C ILE A 25 -6.12 -4.99 -5.82
N GLU A 26 -5.94 -4.56 -7.06
CA GLU A 26 -5.09 -5.27 -8.02
C GLU A 26 -3.95 -4.36 -8.44
N ILE A 27 -2.73 -4.84 -8.33
CA ILE A 27 -1.53 -4.07 -8.65
C ILE A 27 -0.74 -4.81 -9.71
N PHE A 28 -0.42 -4.10 -10.80
CA PHE A 28 0.49 -4.59 -11.83
C PHE A 28 1.81 -3.87 -11.66
N CYS A 29 2.83 -4.59 -11.21
CA CYS A 29 4.17 -4.04 -11.05
C CYS A 29 5.17 -4.96 -11.74
N SER A 30 5.93 -4.40 -12.69
CA SER A 30 6.84 -5.16 -13.54
C SER A 30 6.10 -6.31 -14.23
N ARG A 31 6.42 -7.55 -13.88
CA ARG A 31 5.80 -8.74 -14.46
C ARG A 31 4.91 -9.47 -13.48
N THR A 32 4.62 -8.82 -12.37
CA THR A 32 3.91 -9.45 -11.26
C THR A 32 2.57 -8.78 -11.07
N VAL A 33 1.57 -9.58 -10.76
CA VAL A 33 0.26 -9.09 -10.34
C VAL A 33 0.11 -9.40 -8.86
N ILE A 34 -0.21 -8.38 -8.09
CA ILE A 34 -0.45 -8.52 -6.65
C ILE A 34 -1.92 -8.24 -6.41
N TYR A 35 -2.55 -9.07 -5.60
CA TYR A 35 -3.98 -9.01 -5.38
C TYR A 35 -4.26 -9.07 -3.87
N PHE A 36 -5.09 -8.14 -3.39
CA PHE A 36 -5.52 -8.10 -1.99
C PHE A 36 -7.02 -7.94 -1.92
N GLU A 37 -7.68 -8.69 -1.07
CA GLU A 37 -9.06 -8.39 -0.73
C GLU A 37 -9.07 -7.20 0.24
N ILE A 38 -9.92 -6.21 -0.03
CA ILE A 38 -9.98 -5.00 0.80
C ILE A 38 -10.39 -5.34 2.23
N ALA A 39 -11.26 -6.34 2.41
CA ALA A 39 -11.67 -6.77 3.74
C ALA A 39 -10.51 -7.33 4.56
N GLU A 40 -9.42 -7.71 3.92
CA GLU A 40 -8.24 -8.27 4.59
C GLU A 40 -7.20 -7.22 4.95
N LEU A 41 -7.44 -5.96 4.63
CA LEU A 41 -6.51 -4.90 4.99
C LEU A 41 -6.47 -4.72 6.51
N GLU A 42 -5.25 -4.63 7.05
CA GLU A 42 -5.04 -4.52 8.48
C GLU A 42 -4.86 -3.07 8.92
N SER A 43 -4.25 -2.25 8.08
CA SER A 43 -4.00 -0.87 8.44
C SER A 43 -3.82 0.00 7.21
N VAL A 44 -4.11 1.29 7.39
CA VAL A 44 -3.89 2.32 6.39
C VAL A 44 -3.25 3.50 7.13
N CYS A 45 -2.24 4.11 6.52
CA CYS A 45 -1.54 5.24 7.14
C CYS A 45 -0.93 6.12 6.06
N LEU A 46 -1.04 7.43 6.21
CA LEU A 46 -0.35 8.35 5.31
C LEU A 46 1.09 8.49 5.78
N MET A 47 2.03 8.06 4.96
CA MET A 47 3.45 8.12 5.27
C MET A 47 4.08 9.31 4.59
N HIS A 48 4.88 10.07 5.34
CA HIS A 48 5.57 11.25 4.83
C HIS A 48 7.00 10.91 4.44
N ARG A 49 7.53 11.63 3.46
CA ARG A 49 8.92 11.53 3.03
C ARG A 49 9.28 10.16 2.43
N VAL A 50 8.40 9.66 1.61
CA VAL A 50 8.66 8.44 0.87
C VAL A 50 9.33 8.79 -0.45
N ARG A 51 10.43 8.11 -0.77
CA ARG A 51 11.10 8.32 -2.04
C ARG A 51 10.53 7.33 -3.06
N ALA A 52 9.90 7.87 -4.09
CA ALA A 52 9.25 7.06 -5.11
C ALA A 52 9.57 7.66 -6.48
N GLY A 53 10.10 6.83 -7.39
CA GLY A 53 10.44 7.28 -8.74
C GLY A 53 11.44 8.42 -8.76
N GLY A 54 12.36 8.44 -7.81
CA GLY A 54 13.37 9.50 -7.72
C GLY A 54 12.89 10.79 -7.08
N GLN A 55 11.65 10.83 -6.61
CA GLN A 55 11.07 12.00 -5.97
C GLN A 55 10.68 11.71 -4.54
N LEU A 56 10.74 12.74 -3.70
CA LEU A 56 10.31 12.65 -2.31
C LEU A 56 8.85 13.10 -2.25
N THR A 57 7.97 12.25 -1.73
CA THR A 57 6.54 12.53 -1.70
C THR A 57 5.91 11.85 -0.50
N ASP A 58 4.65 12.19 -0.24
CA ASP A 58 3.85 11.41 0.70
C ASP A 58 3.28 10.20 -0.03
N ALA A 59 2.98 9.15 0.73
CA ALA A 59 2.39 7.95 0.17
C ALA A 59 1.39 7.34 1.14
N LEU A 60 0.27 6.89 0.60
CA LEU A 60 -0.66 6.11 1.39
C LEU A 60 -0.11 4.71 1.53
N CYS A 61 0.06 4.27 2.77
CA CYS A 61 0.55 2.94 3.07
C CYS A 61 -0.61 2.07 3.51
N PHE A 62 -0.77 0.91 2.90
CA PHE A 62 -1.68 -0.08 3.45
C PHE A 62 -0.97 -1.40 3.68
N THR A 63 -1.43 -2.14 4.68
CA THR A 63 -0.83 -3.40 5.09
C THR A 63 -1.87 -4.49 4.97
N ALA A 64 -1.48 -5.62 4.41
CA ALA A 64 -2.36 -6.76 4.26
C ALA A 64 -1.59 -8.06 4.50
N ALA A 65 -2.30 -9.06 4.98
CA ALA A 65 -1.71 -10.38 5.13
C ALA A 65 -1.78 -11.13 3.80
N ASP A 66 -0.68 -11.78 3.43
CA ASP A 66 -0.67 -12.71 2.31
C ASP A 66 -0.86 -14.10 2.89
N ARG A 67 -2.05 -14.65 2.69
CA ARG A 67 -2.41 -15.94 3.28
C ARG A 67 -1.59 -17.10 2.73
N LEU A 68 -1.20 -17.02 1.48
CA LEU A 68 -0.46 -18.10 0.85
C LEU A 68 0.96 -18.20 1.38
N LEU A 69 1.57 -17.04 1.62
CA LEU A 69 2.95 -16.97 2.08
C LEU A 69 3.07 -16.79 3.59
N GLU A 70 1.94 -16.63 4.27
CA GLU A 70 1.91 -16.36 5.71
C GLU A 70 2.77 -15.17 6.09
N GLN A 71 2.80 -14.17 5.21
CA GLN A 71 3.59 -12.96 5.40
C GLN A 71 2.70 -11.74 5.30
N LYS A 72 3.17 -10.65 5.89
CA LYS A 72 2.51 -9.37 5.71
C LYS A 72 3.17 -8.61 4.59
N GLN A 73 2.36 -7.89 3.84
CA GLN A 73 2.84 -7.04 2.77
C GLN A 73 2.43 -5.60 3.03
N MET A 74 3.34 -4.69 2.68
CA MET A 74 3.12 -3.25 2.82
C MET A 74 3.22 -2.64 1.45
N VAL A 75 2.21 -1.86 1.08
CA VAL A 75 2.19 -1.17 -0.22
C VAL A 75 2.11 0.33 0.03
N LEU A 76 2.99 1.08 -0.63
CA LEU A 76 3.01 2.52 -0.55
C LEU A 76 2.59 3.10 -1.91
N VAL A 77 1.51 3.87 -1.90
CA VAL A 77 0.93 4.47 -3.11
C VAL A 77 1.21 5.97 -3.05
N PRO A 78 2.14 6.49 -3.86
CA PRO A 78 2.48 7.90 -3.82
C PRO A 78 1.28 8.81 -4.11
N THR A 79 1.16 9.88 -3.33
CA THR A 79 0.03 10.79 -3.48
C THR A 79 0.13 11.66 -4.71
N ASN A 80 1.31 11.75 -5.32
CA ASN A 80 1.51 12.52 -6.54
C ASN A 80 1.16 11.78 -7.82
N ARG A 81 0.61 10.57 -7.72
CA ARG A 81 0.13 9.84 -8.89
C ARG A 81 -1.14 10.50 -9.44
N PRO A 82 -1.29 10.55 -10.77
CA PRO A 82 -2.50 11.13 -11.36
C PRO A 82 -3.80 10.42 -10.92
N ASP A 83 -3.72 9.13 -10.63
CA ASP A 83 -4.88 8.32 -10.27
C ASP A 83 -5.09 8.22 -8.75
N TYR A 84 -4.29 8.92 -7.95
CA TYR A 84 -4.33 8.76 -6.50
C TYR A 84 -5.70 9.09 -5.89
N ALA A 85 -6.28 10.23 -6.28
CA ALA A 85 -7.54 10.67 -5.70
C ALA A 85 -8.67 9.67 -5.99
N GLU A 86 -8.71 9.16 -7.20
CA GLU A 86 -9.72 8.17 -7.57
C GLU A 86 -9.48 6.84 -6.84
N PHE A 87 -8.24 6.41 -6.75
CA PHE A 87 -7.91 5.21 -6.01
C PHE A 87 -8.34 5.32 -4.54
N LEU A 88 -8.02 6.44 -3.90
CA LEU A 88 -8.38 6.64 -2.50
C LEU A 88 -9.90 6.66 -2.32
N ARG A 89 -10.62 7.32 -3.20
CA ARG A 89 -12.07 7.37 -3.15
C ARG A 89 -12.67 5.97 -3.24
N GLN A 90 -12.20 5.17 -4.18
CA GLN A 90 -12.69 3.80 -4.37
C GLN A 90 -12.32 2.91 -3.19
N LEU A 91 -11.10 3.04 -2.68
CA LEU A 91 -10.66 2.27 -1.53
C LEU A 91 -11.56 2.56 -0.32
N ARG A 92 -11.84 3.83 -0.05
CA ARG A 92 -12.68 4.21 1.08
C ARG A 92 -14.12 3.71 0.93
N THR A 93 -14.59 3.60 -0.30
CA THR A 93 -15.95 3.11 -0.56
C THR A 93 -16.14 1.68 -0.06
N TYR A 94 -15.11 0.85 -0.18
CA TYR A 94 -15.22 -0.57 0.16
C TYR A 94 -14.47 -0.95 1.42
N ALA A 95 -13.76 -0.01 2.03
CA ALA A 95 -12.94 -0.30 3.20
C ALA A 95 -13.79 -0.62 4.43
N PRO A 96 -13.33 -1.55 5.29
CA PRO A 96 -14.03 -1.80 6.54
C PRO A 96 -13.91 -0.60 7.48
N ASP A 97 -14.89 -0.45 8.37
CA ASP A 97 -14.94 0.68 9.30
C ASP A 97 -13.77 0.67 10.29
N THR A 98 -13.09 -0.45 10.42
CA THR A 98 -11.96 -0.57 11.34
C THR A 98 -10.71 0.14 10.85
N LEU A 99 -10.64 0.55 9.59
CA LEU A 99 -9.47 1.24 9.06
C LEU A 99 -9.54 2.74 9.36
N ASP A 100 -8.43 3.26 9.89
CA ASP A 100 -8.32 4.67 10.23
C ASP A 100 -7.57 5.41 9.12
N PHE A 101 -8.32 6.14 8.27
CA PHE A 101 -7.74 6.88 7.16
C PHE A 101 -7.13 8.22 7.59
N THR A 102 -7.17 8.54 8.89
CA THR A 102 -6.56 9.77 9.40
C THR A 102 -5.17 9.53 9.99
N ALA A 103 -4.72 8.29 10.07
CA ALA A 103 -3.41 7.97 10.63
C ALA A 103 -2.30 8.50 9.74
N GLU A 104 -1.26 9.08 10.36
CA GLU A 104 -0.10 9.61 9.66
C GLU A 104 1.17 9.24 10.41
N ALA A 105 2.25 9.06 9.68
CA ALA A 105 3.56 8.75 10.27
C ALA A 105 4.67 9.12 9.29
N ASP A 106 5.88 9.29 9.81
CA ASP A 106 7.05 9.47 8.96
C ASP A 106 7.51 8.10 8.46
N TYR A 107 7.87 8.06 7.18
CA TYR A 107 8.39 6.83 6.61
C TYR A 107 9.84 6.62 7.03
N ILE A 108 10.13 5.43 7.56
CA ILE A 108 11.47 5.05 7.96
C ILE A 108 11.91 3.89 7.06
N PRO A 109 12.88 4.12 6.17
CA PRO A 109 13.38 3.04 5.32
C PRO A 109 13.96 1.91 6.14
N GLU A 110 13.73 0.69 5.69
CA GLU A 110 14.21 -0.49 6.40
C GLU A 110 15.73 -0.52 6.53
N SER A 111 16.43 -0.01 5.50
CA SER A 111 17.88 0.03 5.52
C SER A 111 18.44 0.87 6.66
N CYS A 112 17.67 1.84 7.16
CA CYS A 112 18.11 2.64 8.29
C CYS A 112 18.12 1.85 9.58
N ASP A 113 17.24 0.87 9.70
CA ASP A 113 17.12 0.08 10.91
C ASP A 113 18.34 -0.81 11.13
N HIS A 114 18.92 -1.30 10.06
CA HIS A 114 20.09 -2.15 10.16
C HIS A 114 21.33 -1.41 10.62
N ASN A 115 21.44 -0.17 10.20
CA ASN A 115 22.63 0.61 10.49
C ASN A 115 22.65 1.13 11.91
N GLY A 116 21.52 1.19 12.53
CA GLY A 116 21.39 1.75 13.85
C GLY A 116 21.78 0.81 14.96
N HIS A 117 22.03 -0.42 14.68
CA HIS A 117 22.18 -1.35 15.77
C HIS A 117 23.00 -2.54 15.48
N HIS A 118 23.68 -2.60 14.55
CA HIS A 118 24.49 -3.64 14.50
C HIS A 118 25.73 -3.35 14.58
N HIS A 119 25.47 -3.02 14.75
CA HIS A 119 26.39 -2.72 14.93
C HIS A 119 26.77 -2.13 15.52
N GLY A 120 25.92 -1.97 15.45
CA GLY A 120 26.51 -1.26 16.28
C GLY A 120 27.15 -1.09 16.33
#